data_aecbd6da76b1a33d9f1a7fbbbaaf03c8
#
_entry.id   aecbd6da76b1a33d9f1a7fbbbaaf03c8
#
_cell.length_a   1.000
_cell.length_b   1.000
_cell.length_c   1.000
_cell.angle_alpha   90.00
_cell.angle_beta   90.00
_cell.angle_gamma   90.00
#
_symmetry.space_group_name_H-M   'P 1'
#
loop_
_entity.id
_entity.type
_entity.pdbx_description
1 polymer ?
#
loop_
_entity_poly.entity_id
_entity_poly.type
_entity_poly.pdbx_seq_one_letter_code
_entity_poly.pdbx_strand_id
1 'polypeptide(L)'
;MIDFKNSSVFKLKATNGFLNQDMVLPLFINGEQFIGEYQAVRDFIVFTDRRIIAVNVQGITGKKKEFSSLPYSKIQAFSVETAGTFDLDSELELYFSGLGKVKFE
;
A
#
# COMPACT_ATOMS: atom_id res chain seq x y z
N MET A 1 8.58 -3.40 10.41
CA MET A 1 8.21 -3.00 9.04
C MET A 1 7.65 -4.19 8.30
N ILE A 2 6.72 -3.96 7.40
CA ILE A 2 6.19 -5.02 6.55
C ILE A 2 7.33 -5.66 5.76
N ASP A 3 7.36 -6.99 5.72
CA ASP A 3 8.36 -7.70 4.94
C ASP A 3 7.93 -7.74 3.47
N PHE A 4 8.36 -6.76 2.71
CA PHE A 4 8.02 -6.64 1.30
C PHE A 4 8.79 -7.62 0.41
N LYS A 5 9.82 -8.28 0.93
CA LYS A 5 10.62 -9.20 0.14
C LYS A 5 10.04 -10.59 0.04
N ASN A 6 9.45 -11.06 1.15
CA ASN A 6 9.00 -12.45 1.29
C ASN A 6 7.48 -12.60 1.31
N SER A 7 6.77 -11.50 1.42
CA SER A 7 5.32 -11.51 1.36
C SER A 7 4.84 -10.34 0.51
N SER A 8 3.67 -10.50 -0.09
CA SER A 8 3.01 -9.40 -0.77
C SER A 8 1.88 -8.89 0.12
N VAL A 9 1.59 -7.61 0.01
CA VAL A 9 0.35 -7.06 0.55
C VAL A 9 -0.71 -7.33 -0.50
N PHE A 10 -1.56 -8.32 -0.26
CA PHE A 10 -2.34 -8.90 -1.33
C PHE A 10 -3.81 -9.03 -0.98
N LYS A 11 -4.59 -9.37 -2.02
CA LYS A 11 -6.03 -9.44 -1.98
C LYS A 11 -6.62 -8.12 -1.54
N LEU A 12 -6.01 -7.06 -2.07
CA LEU A 12 -6.45 -5.70 -1.81
C LEU A 12 -7.70 -5.41 -2.61
N LYS A 13 -8.65 -4.75 -1.97
CA LYS A 13 -9.87 -4.28 -2.62
C LYS A 13 -9.98 -2.78 -2.44
N ALA A 14 -10.36 -2.10 -3.50
CA ALA A 14 -10.60 -0.67 -3.44
C ALA A 14 -11.69 -0.38 -2.42
N THR A 15 -11.45 0.61 -1.57
CA THR A 15 -12.45 1.07 -0.60
C THR A 15 -13.30 2.17 -1.23
N ASN A 16 -14.44 2.45 -0.62
CA ASN A 16 -15.30 3.53 -1.06
C ASN A 16 -14.86 4.81 -0.33
N GLY A 17 -13.86 5.49 -0.91
CA GLY A 17 -13.32 6.71 -0.34
C GLY A 17 -12.21 6.44 0.67
N PHE A 18 -11.93 7.44 1.50
CA PHE A 18 -10.85 7.41 2.48
C PHE A 18 -11.38 6.92 3.83
N LEU A 19 -11.52 5.59 3.98
CA LEU A 19 -12.13 5.00 5.17
C LEU A 19 -11.28 5.18 6.44
N ASN A 20 -9.95 5.10 6.30
CA ASN A 20 -9.03 5.16 7.43
C ASN A 20 -8.38 6.54 7.59
N GLN A 21 -9.09 7.59 7.21
CA GLN A 21 -8.55 8.95 7.23
C GLN A 21 -8.09 9.40 8.61
N ASP A 22 -8.83 9.06 9.66
CA ASP A 22 -8.47 9.50 11.02
C ASP A 22 -7.12 8.96 11.46
N MET A 23 -6.75 7.79 10.95
CA MET A 23 -5.49 7.12 11.26
C MET A 23 -4.33 7.67 10.43
N VAL A 24 -4.58 8.03 9.19
CA VAL A 24 -3.53 8.32 8.20
C VAL A 24 -3.32 9.81 7.98
N LEU A 25 -4.37 10.64 8.05
CA LEU A 25 -4.26 12.08 7.84
C LEU A 25 -3.19 12.76 8.70
N PRO A 26 -3.00 12.36 9.98
CA PRO A 26 -1.93 12.96 10.78
C PRO A 26 -0.53 12.78 10.22
N LEU A 27 -0.34 11.81 9.30
CA LEU A 27 0.95 11.56 8.65
C LEU A 27 1.14 12.40 7.39
N PHE A 28 0.08 12.99 6.86
CA PHE A 28 0.17 13.79 5.64
C PHE A 28 0.98 15.05 5.87
N ILE A 29 1.83 15.36 4.91
CA ILE A 29 2.53 16.64 4.90
C ILE A 29 1.64 17.70 4.25
N ASN A 30 2.00 18.96 4.47
CA ASN A 30 1.20 20.07 3.97
C ASN A 30 1.04 19.99 2.45
N GLY A 31 -0.21 20.00 1.99
CA GLY A 31 -0.53 19.92 0.57
C GLY A 31 -0.62 18.52 -0.01
N GLU A 32 -0.37 17.50 0.79
CA GLU A 32 -0.50 16.11 0.31
C GLU A 32 -1.97 15.76 0.06
N GLN A 33 -2.25 15.11 -1.09
CA GLN A 33 -3.61 14.81 -1.53
C GLN A 33 -3.85 13.29 -1.53
N PHE A 34 -4.98 12.88 -0.99
CA PHE A 34 -5.45 11.50 -1.07
C PHE A 34 -5.85 11.16 -2.51
N ILE A 35 -5.46 9.99 -2.98
CA ILE A 35 -5.84 9.48 -4.31
C ILE A 35 -6.71 8.25 -4.20
N GLY A 36 -6.32 7.26 -3.38
CA GLY A 36 -7.09 6.04 -3.25
C GLY A 36 -6.64 5.21 -2.06
N GLU A 37 -7.51 4.32 -1.63
CA GLU A 37 -7.24 3.40 -0.54
C GLU A 37 -7.66 2.00 -0.96
N TYR A 38 -6.86 1.01 -0.57
CA TYR A 38 -7.14 -0.40 -0.81
C TYR A 38 -6.95 -1.17 0.49
N GLN A 39 -7.85 -2.07 0.79
CA GLN A 39 -7.86 -2.81 2.04
C GLN A 39 -7.79 -4.30 1.81
N ALA A 40 -6.93 -4.98 2.57
CA ALA A 40 -6.91 -6.43 2.75
C ALA A 40 -7.74 -6.78 4.00
N VAL A 41 -7.50 -7.95 4.59
CA VAL A 41 -8.27 -8.36 5.78
C VAL A 41 -8.07 -7.40 6.94
N ARG A 42 -6.83 -7.08 7.26
CA ARG A 42 -6.48 -6.16 8.37
C ARG A 42 -5.62 -5.00 7.92
N ASP A 43 -4.79 -5.26 6.91
CA ASP A 43 -3.84 -4.28 6.40
C ASP A 43 -4.49 -3.44 5.31
N PHE A 44 -3.96 -2.24 5.11
CA PHE A 44 -4.44 -1.40 4.03
C PHE A 44 -3.31 -0.53 3.48
N ILE A 45 -3.49 -0.04 2.28
CA ILE A 45 -2.57 0.91 1.66
C ILE A 45 -3.34 2.14 1.20
N VAL A 46 -2.67 3.28 1.28
CA VAL A 46 -3.20 4.56 0.84
C VAL A 46 -2.26 5.13 -0.19
N PHE A 47 -2.81 5.47 -1.35
CA PHE A 47 -2.09 6.18 -2.39
C PHE A 47 -2.36 7.66 -2.25
N THR A 48 -1.28 8.44 -2.19
CA THR A 48 -1.37 9.90 -2.22
C THR A 48 -0.71 10.41 -3.50
N ASP A 49 -0.69 11.71 -3.70
CA ASP A 49 0.04 12.30 -4.82
C ASP A 49 1.57 12.25 -4.65
N ARG A 50 2.08 11.77 -3.51
CA ARG A 50 3.51 11.77 -3.20
C ARG A 50 4.09 10.41 -2.86
N ARG A 51 3.28 9.48 -2.33
CA ARG A 51 3.78 8.21 -1.80
C ARG A 51 2.67 7.19 -1.66
N ILE A 52 3.10 5.96 -1.38
CA ILE A 52 2.21 4.92 -0.88
C ILE A 52 2.45 4.80 0.62
N ILE A 53 1.39 4.82 1.40
CA ILE A 53 1.45 4.57 2.84
C ILE A 53 0.87 3.18 3.07
N ALA A 54 1.70 2.24 3.51
CA ALA A 54 1.27 0.88 3.80
C ALA A 54 1.12 0.74 5.32
N VAL A 55 -0.03 0.24 5.74
CA VAL A 55 -0.34 0.10 7.17
C VAL A 55 -0.55 -1.37 7.50
N ASN A 56 0.28 -1.85 8.41
CA ASN A 56 0.19 -3.20 8.94
C ASN A 56 -0.46 -3.16 10.32
N VAL A 57 -1.60 -3.80 10.47
CA VAL A 57 -2.34 -3.86 11.73
C VAL A 57 -1.97 -5.13 12.45
N GLN A 58 -1.43 -5.01 13.66
CA GLN A 58 -0.84 -6.11 14.40
C GLN A 58 -1.56 -6.34 15.73
N GLY A 59 -1.32 -7.53 16.29
CA GLY A 59 -1.84 -7.92 17.59
C GLY A 59 -3.29 -8.37 17.56
N ILE A 60 -3.72 -8.98 18.65
CA ILE A 60 -5.07 -9.57 18.77
C ILE A 60 -6.13 -8.45 18.73
N THR A 61 -5.85 -7.33 19.39
CA THR A 61 -6.80 -6.20 19.47
C THR A 61 -6.73 -5.26 18.27
N GLY A 62 -5.70 -5.41 17.41
CA GLY A 62 -5.48 -4.50 16.29
C GLY A 62 -5.02 -3.10 16.72
N LYS A 63 -4.58 -2.92 17.95
CA LYS A 63 -4.15 -1.60 18.45
C LYS A 63 -2.73 -1.25 18.02
N LYS A 64 -1.90 -2.26 17.77
CA LYS A 64 -0.54 -2.03 17.30
C LYS A 64 -0.55 -1.89 15.77
N LYS A 65 -0.05 -0.77 15.29
CA LYS A 65 -0.03 -0.47 13.86
C LYS A 65 1.36 -0.03 13.46
N GLU A 66 1.76 -0.44 12.26
CA GLU A 66 3.03 -0.05 11.68
C GLU A 66 2.77 0.64 10.34
N PHE A 67 3.35 1.82 10.19
CA PHE A 67 3.18 2.64 8.98
C PHE A 67 4.48 2.66 8.21
N SER A 68 4.41 2.30 6.92
CA SER A 68 5.56 2.35 6.01
C SER A 68 5.26 3.34 4.90
N SER A 69 6.20 4.23 4.65
CA SER A 69 6.08 5.27 3.63
C SER A 69 6.99 4.91 2.45
N LEU A 70 6.41 4.82 1.26
CA LEU A 70 7.10 4.47 0.02
C LEU A 70 6.97 5.62 -0.97
N PRO A 71 7.91 6.59 -0.95
CA PRO A 71 7.82 7.75 -1.84
C PRO A 71 7.97 7.37 -3.31
N TYR A 72 7.15 7.96 -4.18
CA TYR A 72 7.25 7.70 -5.61
C TYR A 72 8.60 8.12 -6.19
N SER A 73 9.21 9.15 -5.62
CA SER A 73 10.52 9.63 -6.09
C SER A 73 11.63 8.59 -5.93
N LYS A 74 11.43 7.55 -5.15
CA LYS A 74 12.40 6.48 -4.92
C LYS A 74 12.12 5.23 -5.74
N ILE A 75 11.09 5.23 -6.55
CA ILE A 75 10.78 4.11 -7.44
C ILE A 75 11.71 4.17 -8.64
N GLN A 76 12.44 3.09 -8.88
CA GLN A 76 13.34 2.96 -10.05
C GLN A 76 12.61 2.38 -11.25
N ALA A 77 11.65 1.47 -11.00
CA ALA A 77 10.91 0.81 -12.06
C ALA A 77 9.60 0.30 -11.48
N PHE A 78 8.62 0.07 -12.35
CA PHE A 78 7.39 -0.58 -11.96
C PHE A 78 6.93 -1.53 -13.06
N SER A 79 6.12 -2.51 -12.66
CA SER A 79 5.53 -3.47 -13.56
C SER A 79 4.08 -3.70 -13.13
N VAL A 80 3.19 -3.74 -14.10
CA VAL A 80 1.78 -4.02 -13.86
C VAL A 80 1.40 -5.28 -14.63
N GLU A 81 0.94 -6.30 -13.91
CA GLU A 81 0.37 -7.48 -14.51
C GLU A 81 -1.14 -7.37 -14.45
N THR A 82 -1.77 -7.28 -15.61
CA THR A 82 -3.22 -7.16 -15.70
C THR A 82 -3.86 -8.52 -15.55
N ALA A 83 -5.12 -8.53 -15.09
CA ALA A 83 -5.90 -9.76 -15.01
C ALA A 83 -6.11 -10.36 -16.40
N GLY A 84 -5.84 -11.67 -16.54
CA GLY A 84 -6.11 -12.40 -17.77
C GLY A 84 -7.57 -12.80 -17.88
N THR A 85 -7.88 -13.55 -18.94
CA THR A 85 -9.25 -14.01 -19.20
C THR A 85 -9.79 -14.87 -18.06
N PHE A 86 -8.92 -15.67 -17.45
CA PHE A 86 -9.30 -16.58 -16.38
C PHE A 86 -8.83 -16.13 -15.00
N ASP A 87 -7.98 -15.10 -14.93
CA ASP A 87 -7.47 -14.55 -13.69
C ASP A 87 -8.19 -13.24 -13.41
N LEU A 88 -8.69 -13.10 -12.19
CA LEU A 88 -9.41 -11.90 -11.77
C LEU A 88 -8.49 -10.92 -11.04
N ASP A 89 -7.23 -11.32 -10.79
CA ASP A 89 -6.29 -10.54 -10.02
C ASP A 89 -5.30 -9.82 -10.92
N SER A 90 -4.97 -8.59 -10.56
CA SER A 90 -3.88 -7.85 -11.15
C SER A 90 -2.81 -7.62 -10.10
N GLU A 91 -1.58 -7.35 -10.54
CA GLU A 91 -0.45 -7.14 -9.65
C GLU A 91 0.29 -5.87 -10.02
N LEU A 92 0.75 -5.16 -9.01
CA LEU A 92 1.64 -4.02 -9.15
C LEU A 92 2.95 -4.33 -8.45
N GLU A 93 4.05 -4.29 -9.19
CA GLU A 93 5.38 -4.46 -8.64
C GLU A 93 6.15 -3.14 -8.75
N LEU A 94 6.75 -2.73 -7.64
CA LEU A 94 7.55 -1.51 -7.57
C LEU A 94 8.96 -1.88 -7.13
N TYR A 95 9.95 -1.28 -7.79
CA TYR A 95 11.36 -1.55 -7.50
C TYR A 95 12.00 -0.31 -6.90
N PHE A 96 12.51 -0.48 -5.67
CA PHE A 96 13.17 0.58 -4.93
C PHE A 96 14.65 0.24 -4.75
N SER A 97 15.51 1.28 -4.82
CA SER A 97 16.92 1.11 -4.51
C SER A 97 17.08 0.77 -3.03
N GLY A 98 17.82 -0.30 -2.74
CA GLY A 98 18.07 -0.74 -1.36
C GLY A 98 16.98 -1.60 -0.76
N LEU A 99 15.73 -1.21 -0.89
CA LEU A 99 14.60 -1.98 -0.37
C LEU A 99 14.30 -3.21 -1.23
N GLY A 100 14.48 -3.09 -2.56
CA GLY A 100 14.18 -4.14 -3.50
C GLY A 100 12.76 -4.05 -4.07
N LYS A 101 12.18 -5.20 -4.36
CA LYS A 101 10.87 -5.29 -4.99
C LYS A 101 9.75 -5.26 -3.94
N VAL A 102 8.74 -4.47 -4.19
CA VAL A 102 7.49 -4.42 -3.41
C VAL A 102 6.35 -4.80 -4.34
N LYS A 103 5.52 -5.74 -3.90
CA LYS A 103 4.44 -6.28 -4.71
C LYS A 103 3.10 -6.07 -4.01
N PHE A 104 2.13 -5.56 -4.77
CA PHE A 104 0.74 -5.41 -4.34
C PHE A 104 -0.17 -6.19 -5.27
N GLU A 105 -1.12 -6.90 -4.69
CA GLU A 105 -2.11 -7.68 -5.43
C GLU A 105 -3.52 -7.15 -5.21
#